data_df93d36ac9b1e6f1d55fdcbc33a7fefc
#
_entry.id   df93d36ac9b1e6f1d55fdcbc33a7fefc
#
_cell.length_a   1.000
_cell.length_b   1.000
_cell.length_c   1.000
_cell.angle_alpha   90.00
_cell.angle_beta   90.00
_cell.angle_gamma   90.00
#
_symmetry.space_group_name_H-M   'P 1'
#
loop_
_entity.id
_entity.type
_entity.pdbx_description
1 polymer ?
#
loop_
_entity_poly.entity_id
_entity_poly.type
_entity_poly.pdbx_seq_one_letter_code
_entity_poly.pdbx_strand_id
1 'polypeptide(L)'
;METKPRLMPLLPLRVMLVFPGMIINLDVGRERSIHAVEAAMTSDKQILLVSQKEAVTMEPGQKDLFKYGVIAEIKQLLKLPSGALRILVEGLARAKVETIIEAPAVDTYFQANALPMDSVVSEDNEVEALRRMLIETFEQWIIASKKVNSEVLLTFKDQTDPGRVADMIAGYLSINIEEKEQLLEAVDVKERMNKLYTYLCKELEIAGLEKNISQQVRKQIEQNQKEYYLREQMKAINKELGEGDERQAEIDEYKKQMSELDLPAEVVEKINKELDRLYKMPPMMAESAVIRN
;
A
#
# COMPACT_ATOMS: atom_id res chain seq x y z
N MET A 1 -16.57 18.23 -29.85
CA MET A 1 -17.41 19.15 -29.05
C MET A 1 -16.60 20.40 -28.76
N GLU A 2 -17.17 21.61 -28.92
CA GLU A 2 -16.45 22.82 -28.47
C GLU A 2 -16.23 22.73 -26.97
N THR A 3 -15.01 22.52 -26.56
CA THR A 3 -14.60 22.45 -25.16
C THR A 3 -14.56 23.87 -24.59
N LYS A 4 -15.69 24.34 -24.06
CA LYS A 4 -15.74 25.62 -23.35
C LYS A 4 -15.47 25.36 -21.85
N PRO A 5 -14.67 26.25 -21.22
CA PRO A 5 -14.52 26.19 -19.77
C PRO A 5 -15.86 26.27 -19.06
N ARG A 6 -16.08 25.42 -18.09
CA ARG A 6 -17.31 25.40 -17.26
C ARG A 6 -16.95 25.69 -15.81
N LEU A 7 -17.68 26.65 -15.23
CA LEU A 7 -17.56 26.92 -13.79
C LEU A 7 -18.35 25.84 -13.03
N MET A 8 -17.69 25.11 -12.14
CA MET A 8 -18.29 24.03 -11.38
C MET A 8 -17.70 23.90 -9.98
N PRO A 9 -18.44 23.31 -9.02
CA PRO A 9 -17.90 23.03 -7.69
C PRO A 9 -16.67 22.12 -7.77
N LEU A 10 -15.64 22.40 -6.93
CA LEU A 10 -14.42 21.64 -6.85
C LEU A 10 -14.30 20.93 -5.51
N LEU A 11 -13.98 19.65 -5.53
CA LEU A 11 -13.72 18.82 -4.36
C LEU A 11 -12.24 18.42 -4.32
N PRO A 12 -11.45 18.94 -3.37
CA PRO A 12 -10.08 18.52 -3.16
C PRO A 12 -10.01 17.09 -2.60
N LEU A 13 -9.29 16.20 -3.29
CA LEU A 13 -9.06 14.83 -2.86
C LEU A 13 -7.73 14.70 -2.14
N ARG A 14 -7.73 14.01 -0.98
CA ARG A 14 -6.52 13.72 -0.22
C ARG A 14 -5.97 12.33 -0.63
N VAL A 15 -4.70 12.25 -1.02
CA VAL A 15 -3.97 10.97 -1.29
C VAL A 15 -4.62 10.08 -2.36
N MET A 16 -5.52 10.60 -3.14
CA MET A 16 -6.32 9.83 -4.09
C MET A 16 -6.49 10.60 -5.39
N LEU A 17 -6.46 9.87 -6.51
CA LEU A 17 -6.82 10.36 -7.82
C LEU A 17 -7.89 9.45 -8.43
N VAL A 18 -8.88 10.05 -9.06
CA VAL A 18 -9.95 9.35 -9.78
C VAL A 18 -9.68 9.47 -11.27
N PHE A 19 -9.80 8.38 -12.01
CA PHE A 19 -9.73 8.37 -13.47
C PHE A 19 -11.12 8.34 -14.09
N PRO A 20 -11.29 8.75 -15.35
CA PRO A 20 -12.53 8.58 -16.09
C PRO A 20 -12.96 7.09 -16.11
N GLY A 21 -14.24 6.84 -15.93
CA GLY A 21 -14.81 5.49 -15.86
C GLY A 21 -14.70 4.80 -14.49
N MET A 22 -13.99 5.38 -13.52
CA MET A 22 -13.94 4.85 -12.14
C MET A 22 -15.22 5.20 -11.38
N ILE A 23 -15.76 4.22 -10.66
CA ILE A 23 -16.85 4.39 -9.69
C ILE A 23 -16.28 4.16 -8.30
N ILE A 24 -16.38 5.17 -7.42
CA ILE A 24 -15.75 5.12 -6.11
C ILE A 24 -16.59 5.82 -5.04
N ASN A 25 -16.51 5.31 -3.81
CA ASN A 25 -17.07 5.97 -2.63
C ASN A 25 -16.04 6.94 -2.04
N LEU A 26 -16.48 8.17 -1.75
CA LEU A 26 -15.67 9.21 -1.11
C LEU A 26 -16.33 9.63 0.19
N ASP A 27 -15.56 9.70 1.26
CA ASP A 27 -16.00 10.26 2.54
C ASP A 27 -15.58 11.74 2.61
N VAL A 28 -16.55 12.62 2.70
CA VAL A 28 -16.39 14.07 2.68
C VAL A 28 -16.71 14.63 4.07
N GLY A 29 -15.68 15.08 4.77
CA GLY A 29 -15.81 15.55 6.14
C GLY A 29 -15.42 17.03 6.37
N ARG A 30 -14.74 17.65 5.40
CA ARG A 30 -14.38 19.06 5.49
C ARG A 30 -15.60 19.92 5.14
N GLU A 31 -15.86 20.96 5.93
CA GLU A 31 -17.01 21.86 5.75
C GLU A 31 -17.09 22.44 4.34
N ARG A 32 -16.00 23.01 3.82
CA ARG A 32 -15.91 23.52 2.45
C ARG A 32 -16.20 22.44 1.38
N SER A 33 -15.79 21.22 1.64
CA SER A 33 -16.04 20.09 0.72
C SER A 33 -17.50 19.62 0.77
N ILE A 34 -18.13 19.68 1.94
CA ILE A 34 -19.56 19.40 2.11
C ILE A 34 -20.38 20.42 1.32
N HIS A 35 -20.08 21.71 1.46
CA HIS A 35 -20.76 22.77 0.71
C HIS A 35 -20.59 22.62 -0.82
N ALA A 36 -19.40 22.21 -1.28
CA ALA A 36 -19.16 21.94 -2.71
C ALA A 36 -20.05 20.78 -3.22
N VAL A 37 -20.17 19.71 -2.44
CA VAL A 37 -21.05 18.58 -2.77
C VAL A 37 -22.51 18.99 -2.76
N GLU A 38 -22.97 19.74 -1.77
CA GLU A 38 -24.36 20.23 -1.69
C GLU A 38 -24.70 21.18 -2.87
N ALA A 39 -23.78 22.07 -3.23
CA ALA A 39 -23.90 22.93 -4.40
C ALA A 39 -23.98 22.11 -5.71
N ALA A 40 -23.17 21.05 -5.86
CA ALA A 40 -23.26 20.16 -7.00
C ALA A 40 -24.62 19.43 -7.06
N MET A 41 -25.11 18.95 -5.92
CA MET A 41 -26.40 18.24 -5.85
C MET A 41 -27.60 19.12 -6.17
N THR A 42 -27.53 20.43 -5.95
CA THR A 42 -28.60 21.39 -6.33
C THR A 42 -28.53 21.80 -7.81
N SER A 43 -27.45 21.47 -8.52
CA SER A 43 -27.24 21.77 -9.93
C SER A 43 -27.40 20.50 -10.79
N ASP A 44 -26.37 20.18 -11.58
CA ASP A 44 -26.35 19.06 -12.53
C ASP A 44 -25.71 17.77 -11.96
N LYS A 45 -25.44 17.73 -10.66
CA LYS A 45 -24.76 16.67 -9.92
C LYS A 45 -23.32 16.41 -10.37
N GLN A 46 -22.75 17.35 -11.13
CA GLN A 46 -21.35 17.26 -11.55
C GLN A 46 -20.45 18.03 -10.61
N ILE A 47 -19.31 17.46 -10.32
CA ILE A 47 -18.28 18.03 -9.44
C ILE A 47 -16.91 17.77 -10.01
N LEU A 48 -16.01 18.72 -9.89
CA LEU A 48 -14.62 18.56 -10.31
C LEU A 48 -13.80 17.98 -9.15
N LEU A 49 -13.23 16.81 -9.36
CA LEU A 49 -12.34 16.14 -8.43
C LEU A 49 -10.89 16.49 -8.77
N VAL A 50 -10.16 17.09 -7.82
CA VAL A 50 -8.76 17.47 -8.01
C VAL A 50 -7.93 17.00 -6.82
N SER A 51 -6.83 16.31 -7.10
CA SER A 51 -5.96 15.78 -6.05
C SER A 51 -5.12 16.88 -5.40
N GLN A 52 -4.87 16.74 -4.09
CA GLN A 52 -3.88 17.52 -3.37
C GLN A 52 -2.49 16.99 -3.66
N LYS A 53 -1.49 17.90 -3.75
CA LYS A 53 -0.07 17.52 -3.89
C LYS A 53 0.47 16.85 -2.63
N GLU A 54 0.09 17.37 -1.46
CA GLU A 54 0.55 16.85 -0.17
C GLU A 54 -0.63 16.40 0.70
N ALA A 55 -0.53 15.18 1.21
CA ALA A 55 -1.55 14.57 2.07
C ALA A 55 -1.71 15.26 3.43
N VAL A 56 -0.64 15.90 3.92
CA VAL A 56 -0.56 16.50 5.26
C VAL A 56 -1.35 17.80 5.36
N THR A 57 -1.56 18.49 4.23
CA THR A 57 -2.28 19.78 4.21
C THR A 57 -3.75 19.58 4.58
N MET A 58 -4.13 20.07 5.73
CA MET A 58 -5.51 19.92 6.24
C MET A 58 -6.50 20.78 5.45
N GLU A 59 -6.13 22.04 5.18
CA GLU A 59 -6.90 22.99 4.37
C GLU A 59 -6.08 23.40 3.14
N PRO A 60 -6.24 22.70 2.00
CA PRO A 60 -5.50 23.01 0.80
C PRO A 60 -5.97 24.33 0.18
N GLY A 61 -5.01 25.20 -0.15
CA GLY A 61 -5.24 26.35 -1.01
C GLY A 61 -5.10 25.97 -2.50
N GLN A 62 -5.29 26.95 -3.39
CA GLN A 62 -5.15 26.73 -4.83
C GLN A 62 -3.78 26.17 -5.25
N LYS A 63 -2.69 26.57 -4.58
CA LYS A 63 -1.31 26.14 -4.88
C LYS A 63 -1.04 24.69 -4.50
N ASP A 64 -1.83 24.16 -3.58
CA ASP A 64 -1.67 22.82 -3.03
C ASP A 64 -2.40 21.76 -3.87
N LEU A 65 -3.12 22.18 -4.90
CA LEU A 65 -3.85 21.32 -5.82
C LEU A 65 -3.09 21.13 -7.13
N PHE A 66 -3.31 19.98 -7.76
CA PHE A 66 -2.83 19.72 -9.12
C PHE A 66 -3.62 20.54 -10.14
N LYS A 67 -3.09 20.60 -11.37
CA LYS A 67 -3.67 21.39 -12.46
C LYS A 67 -4.67 20.62 -13.32
N TYR A 68 -4.73 19.33 -13.15
CA TYR A 68 -5.67 18.46 -13.83
C TYR A 68 -6.60 17.82 -12.83
N GLY A 69 -7.75 17.40 -13.28
CA GLY A 69 -8.74 16.73 -12.47
C GLY A 69 -9.70 15.94 -13.32
N VAL A 70 -10.73 15.44 -12.69
CA VAL A 70 -11.77 14.67 -13.35
C VAL A 70 -13.14 15.26 -13.03
N ILE A 71 -13.91 15.58 -14.06
CA ILE A 71 -15.34 15.87 -13.92
C ILE A 71 -16.02 14.55 -13.58
N ALA A 72 -16.70 14.51 -12.44
CA ALA A 72 -17.39 13.33 -11.96
C ALA A 72 -18.87 13.65 -11.70
N GLU A 73 -19.71 12.64 -11.83
CA GLU A 73 -21.14 12.71 -11.49
C GLU A 73 -21.37 12.06 -10.13
N ILE A 74 -22.10 12.72 -9.25
CA ILE A 74 -22.54 12.17 -7.97
C ILE A 74 -23.76 11.29 -8.20
N LYS A 75 -23.59 9.97 -8.12
CA LYS A 75 -24.66 8.98 -8.31
C LYS A 75 -25.51 8.80 -7.06
N GLN A 76 -24.85 8.85 -5.88
CA GLN A 76 -25.53 8.63 -4.61
C GLN A 76 -24.88 9.49 -3.51
N LEU A 77 -25.71 9.97 -2.58
CA LEU A 77 -25.28 10.71 -1.40
C LEU A 77 -25.92 10.13 -0.15
N LEU A 78 -25.11 9.87 0.87
CA LEU A 78 -25.54 9.41 2.19
C LEU A 78 -24.98 10.36 3.26
N LYS A 79 -25.86 10.89 4.12
CA LYS A 79 -25.45 11.67 5.29
C LYS A 79 -25.12 10.71 6.44
N LEU A 80 -23.93 10.86 7.00
CA LEU A 80 -23.47 10.06 8.14
C LEU A 80 -23.85 10.73 9.46
N PRO A 81 -24.03 9.95 10.56
CA PRO A 81 -24.36 10.52 11.87
C PRO A 81 -23.32 11.53 12.41
N SER A 82 -22.08 11.44 11.90
CA SER A 82 -20.99 12.38 12.22
C SER A 82 -21.11 13.76 11.56
N GLY A 83 -22.10 13.96 10.69
CA GLY A 83 -22.23 15.14 9.84
C GLY A 83 -21.45 15.08 8.53
N ALA A 84 -20.56 14.10 8.36
CA ALA A 84 -19.85 13.87 7.10
C ALA A 84 -20.79 13.30 6.03
N LEU A 85 -20.44 13.52 4.76
CA LEU A 85 -21.15 12.94 3.61
C LEU A 85 -20.36 11.78 3.05
N ARG A 86 -21.04 10.69 2.69
CA ARG A 86 -20.52 9.64 1.84
C ARG A 86 -21.17 9.76 0.47
N ILE A 87 -20.35 9.93 -0.57
CA ILE A 87 -20.84 10.07 -1.94
C ILE A 87 -20.28 8.94 -2.80
N LEU A 88 -21.12 8.40 -3.68
CA LEU A 88 -20.70 7.53 -4.78
C LEU A 88 -20.57 8.41 -6.02
N VAL A 89 -19.34 8.45 -6.58
CA VAL A 89 -19.06 9.24 -7.78
C VAL A 89 -18.59 8.36 -8.92
N GLU A 90 -18.95 8.76 -10.14
CA GLU A 90 -18.44 8.19 -11.39
C GLU A 90 -17.64 9.25 -12.12
N GLY A 91 -16.35 8.97 -12.42
CA GLY A 91 -15.52 9.83 -13.24
C GLY A 91 -16.01 9.84 -14.69
N LEU A 92 -16.27 11.01 -15.25
CA LEU A 92 -16.78 11.16 -16.61
C LEU A 92 -15.70 11.52 -17.62
N ALA A 93 -14.97 12.61 -17.35
CA ALA A 93 -14.02 13.17 -18.28
C ALA A 93 -12.84 13.84 -17.55
N ARG A 94 -11.67 13.85 -18.19
CA ARG A 94 -10.53 14.67 -17.77
C ARG A 94 -10.85 16.14 -17.94
N ALA A 95 -10.33 16.95 -17.06
CA ALA A 95 -10.41 18.39 -17.21
C ALA A 95 -9.13 19.08 -16.75
N LYS A 96 -8.73 20.12 -17.47
CA LYS A 96 -7.70 21.04 -17.02
C LYS A 96 -8.33 22.14 -16.18
N VAL A 97 -7.73 22.41 -15.03
CA VAL A 97 -8.15 23.49 -14.14
C VAL A 97 -7.50 24.79 -14.61
N GLU A 98 -8.28 25.72 -15.14
CA GLU A 98 -7.75 27.02 -15.60
C GLU A 98 -7.62 28.00 -14.44
N THR A 99 -8.70 28.15 -13.66
CA THR A 99 -8.75 29.06 -12.52
C THR A 99 -9.54 28.43 -11.38
N ILE A 100 -9.11 28.66 -10.16
CA ILE A 100 -9.84 28.27 -8.96
C ILE A 100 -10.25 29.56 -8.26
N ILE A 101 -11.52 29.66 -7.87
CA ILE A 101 -12.08 30.78 -7.14
C ILE A 101 -12.81 30.26 -5.90
N GLU A 102 -12.94 31.07 -4.88
CA GLU A 102 -13.83 30.80 -3.75
C GLU A 102 -15.23 31.31 -4.09
N ALA A 103 -16.26 30.52 -3.79
CA ALA A 103 -17.63 30.95 -3.96
C ALA A 103 -17.92 32.10 -2.99
N PRO A 104 -18.51 33.21 -3.47
CA PRO A 104 -18.79 34.39 -2.65
C PRO A 104 -20.07 34.21 -1.79
N ALA A 105 -20.09 33.20 -0.93
CA ALA A 105 -21.24 32.88 -0.07
C ALA A 105 -20.81 32.74 1.39
N VAL A 106 -21.79 32.73 2.31
CA VAL A 106 -21.56 32.43 3.73
C VAL A 106 -20.91 31.05 3.87
N ASP A 107 -21.36 30.11 3.05
CA ASP A 107 -20.83 28.75 2.97
C ASP A 107 -19.80 28.66 1.85
N THR A 108 -18.56 29.09 2.12
CA THR A 108 -17.49 29.16 1.12
C THR A 108 -17.02 27.77 0.69
N TYR A 109 -16.90 27.54 -0.61
CA TYR A 109 -16.31 26.34 -1.23
C TYR A 109 -15.51 26.74 -2.47
N PHE A 110 -14.65 25.83 -2.94
CA PHE A 110 -13.94 26.07 -4.18
C PHE A 110 -14.81 25.81 -5.41
N GLN A 111 -14.73 26.74 -6.35
CA GLN A 111 -15.20 26.58 -7.71
C GLN A 111 -14.02 26.66 -8.66
N ALA A 112 -14.10 25.97 -9.79
CA ALA A 112 -13.07 26.02 -10.81
C ALA A 112 -13.66 26.14 -12.20
N ASN A 113 -12.98 26.93 -13.04
CA ASN A 113 -13.17 26.86 -14.49
C ASN A 113 -12.44 25.61 -14.99
N ALA A 114 -13.21 24.56 -15.27
CA ALA A 114 -12.74 23.28 -15.78
C ALA A 114 -12.87 23.26 -17.30
N LEU A 115 -11.78 23.04 -18.00
CA LEU A 115 -11.75 22.80 -19.44
C LEU A 115 -11.78 21.29 -19.70
N PRO A 116 -12.90 20.70 -20.15
CA PRO A 116 -12.93 19.27 -20.49
C PRO A 116 -11.93 18.95 -21.59
N MET A 117 -11.30 17.79 -21.48
CA MET A 117 -10.26 17.34 -22.41
C MET A 117 -10.66 15.97 -22.97
N ASP A 118 -10.86 15.92 -24.27
CA ASP A 118 -11.09 14.66 -24.97
C ASP A 118 -9.75 13.94 -25.19
N SER A 119 -9.73 12.63 -24.99
CA SER A 119 -8.56 11.82 -25.29
C SER A 119 -8.32 11.77 -26.80
N VAL A 120 -7.07 12.00 -27.20
CA VAL A 120 -6.67 11.87 -28.61
C VAL A 120 -6.26 10.42 -28.85
N VAL A 121 -7.00 9.73 -29.69
CA VAL A 121 -6.74 8.34 -30.07
C VAL A 121 -6.20 8.31 -31.49
N SER A 122 -5.01 7.79 -31.68
CA SER A 122 -4.52 7.42 -33.01
C SER A 122 -4.99 5.99 -33.33
N GLU A 123 -5.70 5.84 -34.44
CA GLU A 123 -6.10 4.51 -34.94
C GLU A 123 -4.93 3.86 -35.69
N ASP A 124 -3.95 3.35 -34.94
CA ASP A 124 -2.84 2.60 -35.54
C ASP A 124 -2.69 1.22 -34.86
N ASN A 125 -2.05 0.30 -35.59
CA ASN A 125 -1.78 -1.05 -35.09
C ASN A 125 -0.88 -1.06 -33.82
N GLU A 126 -0.13 0.02 -33.60
CA GLU A 126 0.75 0.15 -32.46
C GLU A 126 -0.05 0.38 -31.16
N VAL A 127 -1.12 1.19 -31.21
CA VAL A 127 -2.02 1.39 -30.07
C VAL A 127 -2.72 0.07 -29.68
N GLU A 128 -3.15 -0.71 -30.68
CA GLU A 128 -3.75 -2.03 -30.39
C GLU A 128 -2.72 -3.02 -29.83
N ALA A 129 -1.50 -2.99 -30.30
CA ALA A 129 -0.41 -3.80 -29.73
C ALA A 129 -0.12 -3.42 -28.28
N LEU A 130 -0.03 -2.12 -27.98
CA LEU A 130 0.15 -1.60 -26.62
C LEU A 130 -1.02 -1.98 -25.71
N ARG A 131 -2.25 -1.92 -26.20
CA ARG A 131 -3.45 -2.34 -25.44
C ARG A 131 -3.33 -3.80 -25.00
N ARG A 132 -2.95 -4.69 -25.90
CA ARG A 132 -2.77 -6.12 -25.60
C ARG A 132 -1.63 -6.35 -24.61
N MET A 133 -0.49 -5.69 -24.81
CA MET A 133 0.65 -5.77 -23.91
C MET A 133 0.30 -5.30 -22.49
N LEU A 134 -0.44 -4.20 -22.37
CA LEU A 134 -0.90 -3.68 -21.07
C LEU A 134 -1.79 -4.68 -20.34
N ILE A 135 -2.78 -5.26 -21.03
CA ILE A 135 -3.70 -6.25 -20.43
C ILE A 135 -2.92 -7.49 -19.98
N GLU A 136 -2.01 -8.02 -20.81
CA GLU A 136 -1.20 -9.20 -20.48
C GLU A 136 -0.29 -8.92 -19.26
N THR A 137 0.40 -7.76 -19.26
CA THR A 137 1.29 -7.39 -18.15
C THR A 137 0.49 -7.14 -16.85
N PHE A 138 -0.71 -6.56 -16.97
CA PHE A 138 -1.61 -6.35 -15.84
C PHE A 138 -2.12 -7.68 -15.25
N GLU A 139 -2.43 -8.67 -16.08
CA GLU A 139 -2.76 -10.03 -15.64
C GLU A 139 -1.61 -10.65 -14.84
N GLN A 140 -0.38 -10.54 -15.35
CA GLN A 140 0.81 -11.03 -14.64
C GLN A 140 0.98 -10.32 -13.28
N TRP A 141 0.74 -9.01 -13.23
CA TRP A 141 0.81 -8.24 -11.99
C TRP A 141 -0.26 -8.67 -10.97
N ILE A 142 -1.51 -8.90 -11.41
CA ILE A 142 -2.59 -9.42 -10.54
C ILE A 142 -2.18 -10.76 -9.91
N ILE A 143 -1.64 -11.68 -10.72
CA ILE A 143 -1.21 -13.00 -10.25
C ILE A 143 -0.04 -12.89 -9.26
N ALA A 144 0.90 -11.99 -9.52
CA ALA A 144 2.08 -11.79 -8.67
C ALA A 144 1.74 -11.11 -7.35
N SER A 145 1.00 -9.99 -7.41
CA SER A 145 0.71 -9.13 -6.26
C SER A 145 -0.40 -9.69 -5.35
N LYS A 146 -1.37 -10.40 -5.92
CA LYS A 146 -2.60 -10.87 -5.25
C LYS A 146 -3.42 -9.73 -4.58
N LYS A 147 -3.19 -8.48 -4.97
CA LYS A 147 -3.87 -7.30 -4.41
C LYS A 147 -5.26 -7.09 -5.01
N VAL A 148 -5.51 -7.63 -6.20
CA VAL A 148 -6.75 -7.45 -6.96
C VAL A 148 -7.32 -8.83 -7.32
N ASN A 149 -8.67 -8.96 -7.28
CA ASN A 149 -9.34 -10.19 -7.72
C ASN A 149 -9.18 -10.37 -9.23
N SER A 150 -8.85 -11.59 -9.68
CA SER A 150 -8.70 -11.91 -11.10
C SER A 150 -10.00 -11.74 -11.92
N GLU A 151 -11.17 -11.72 -11.27
CA GLU A 151 -12.45 -11.44 -11.93
C GLU A 151 -12.48 -10.07 -12.64
N VAL A 152 -11.67 -9.12 -12.16
CA VAL A 152 -11.51 -7.81 -12.79
C VAL A 152 -11.05 -7.95 -14.25
N LEU A 153 -10.28 -8.98 -14.60
CA LEU A 153 -9.86 -9.22 -15.99
C LEU A 153 -11.02 -9.44 -16.95
N LEU A 154 -12.17 -9.90 -16.47
CA LEU A 154 -13.36 -10.06 -17.29
C LEU A 154 -13.87 -8.72 -17.82
N THR A 155 -13.71 -7.64 -17.05
CA THR A 155 -14.17 -6.29 -17.46
C THR A 155 -13.33 -5.71 -18.61
N PHE A 156 -12.11 -6.22 -18.81
CA PHE A 156 -11.21 -5.79 -19.90
C PHE A 156 -11.44 -6.51 -21.22
N LYS A 157 -12.07 -7.69 -21.20
CA LYS A 157 -12.28 -8.51 -22.41
C LYS A 157 -13.16 -7.81 -23.46
N ASP A 158 -14.20 -7.10 -22.98
CA ASP A 158 -15.17 -6.44 -23.83
C ASP A 158 -14.82 -4.96 -24.09
N GLN A 159 -13.74 -4.45 -23.45
CA GLN A 159 -13.36 -3.05 -23.57
C GLN A 159 -12.43 -2.83 -24.78
N THR A 160 -12.97 -2.21 -25.81
CA THR A 160 -12.24 -1.92 -27.07
C THR A 160 -11.54 -0.56 -27.06
N ASP A 161 -11.98 0.39 -26.22
CA ASP A 161 -11.38 1.73 -26.12
C ASP A 161 -10.04 1.64 -25.36
N PRO A 162 -8.89 1.91 -26.06
CA PRO A 162 -7.57 1.82 -25.45
C PRO A 162 -7.36 2.86 -24.34
N GLY A 163 -7.99 4.03 -24.45
CA GLY A 163 -7.93 5.07 -23.41
C GLY A 163 -8.59 4.64 -22.12
N ARG A 164 -9.78 3.99 -22.22
CA ARG A 164 -10.48 3.43 -21.07
C ARG A 164 -9.70 2.27 -20.43
N VAL A 165 -9.12 1.40 -21.23
CA VAL A 165 -8.27 0.32 -20.72
C VAL A 165 -7.11 0.88 -19.89
N ALA A 166 -6.43 1.90 -20.41
CA ALA A 166 -5.34 2.55 -19.70
C ALA A 166 -5.80 3.17 -18.37
N ASP A 167 -6.93 3.86 -18.36
CA ASP A 167 -7.48 4.50 -17.15
C ASP A 167 -7.92 3.49 -16.08
N MET A 168 -8.55 2.41 -16.51
CA MET A 168 -8.94 1.33 -15.61
C MET A 168 -7.72 0.68 -14.96
N ILE A 169 -6.69 0.33 -15.72
CA ILE A 169 -5.44 -0.25 -15.18
C ILE A 169 -4.77 0.73 -14.21
N ALA A 170 -4.64 2.01 -14.58
CA ALA A 170 -4.05 3.04 -13.74
C ALA A 170 -4.77 3.20 -12.39
N GLY A 171 -6.09 2.99 -12.37
CA GLY A 171 -6.90 3.01 -11.16
C GLY A 171 -6.53 1.92 -10.15
N TYR A 172 -6.13 0.74 -10.61
CA TYR A 172 -5.75 -0.38 -9.75
C TYR A 172 -4.30 -0.34 -9.25
N LEU A 173 -3.41 0.40 -9.93
CA LEU A 173 -2.01 0.46 -9.55
C LEU A 173 -1.80 1.28 -8.27
N SER A 174 -0.86 0.81 -7.44
CA SER A 174 -0.46 1.47 -6.18
C SER A 174 0.73 2.42 -6.38
N ILE A 175 0.82 3.07 -7.54
CA ILE A 175 1.83 4.08 -7.86
C ILE A 175 1.56 5.40 -7.11
N ASN A 176 2.56 6.26 -6.99
CA ASN A 176 2.45 7.54 -6.28
C ASN A 176 1.49 8.51 -6.98
N ILE A 177 1.09 9.57 -6.27
CA ILE A 177 0.08 10.52 -6.77
C ILE A 177 0.60 11.32 -7.97
N GLU A 178 1.89 11.62 -8.00
CA GLU A 178 2.56 12.34 -9.09
C GLU A 178 2.59 11.50 -10.37
N GLU A 179 2.87 10.20 -10.27
CA GLU A 179 2.83 9.26 -11.39
C GLU A 179 1.39 9.12 -11.93
N LYS A 180 0.39 9.05 -11.04
CA LYS A 180 -1.03 9.05 -11.43
C LYS A 180 -1.43 10.35 -12.13
N GLU A 181 -0.98 11.49 -11.64
CA GLU A 181 -1.25 12.78 -12.25
C GLU A 181 -0.63 12.89 -13.66
N GLN A 182 0.59 12.37 -13.85
CA GLN A 182 1.22 12.31 -15.18
C GLN A 182 0.42 11.46 -16.18
N LEU A 183 -0.27 10.41 -15.70
CA LEU A 183 -1.18 9.63 -16.55
C LEU A 183 -2.49 10.39 -16.83
N LEU A 184 -2.98 11.16 -15.88
CA LEU A 184 -4.18 11.99 -16.08
C LEU A 184 -3.91 13.14 -17.04
N GLU A 185 -2.74 13.77 -16.95
CA GLU A 185 -2.27 14.84 -17.85
C GLU A 185 -2.11 14.39 -19.30
N ALA A 186 -1.72 13.13 -19.52
CA ALA A 186 -1.45 12.61 -20.85
C ALA A 186 -2.76 12.45 -21.63
N VAL A 187 -3.09 13.44 -22.45
CA VAL A 187 -4.29 13.46 -23.31
C VAL A 187 -4.14 12.50 -24.48
N ASP A 188 -2.93 12.40 -25.04
CA ASP A 188 -2.60 11.41 -26.07
C ASP A 188 -2.61 10.01 -25.44
N VAL A 189 -3.47 9.13 -26.00
CA VAL A 189 -3.68 7.79 -25.48
C VAL A 189 -2.44 6.93 -25.61
N LYS A 190 -1.69 7.06 -26.71
CA LYS A 190 -0.46 6.30 -26.95
C LYS A 190 0.63 6.69 -25.94
N GLU A 191 0.82 8.00 -25.71
CA GLU A 191 1.74 8.49 -24.67
C GLU A 191 1.37 7.99 -23.30
N ARG A 192 0.08 8.05 -22.92
CA ARG A 192 -0.45 7.56 -21.67
C ARG A 192 -0.19 6.07 -21.48
N MET A 193 -0.46 5.25 -22.50
CA MET A 193 -0.23 3.80 -22.47
C MET A 193 1.25 3.45 -22.32
N ASN A 194 2.15 4.17 -22.97
CA ASN A 194 3.59 3.96 -22.81
C ASN A 194 4.07 4.29 -21.40
N LYS A 195 3.63 5.41 -20.83
CA LYS A 195 3.91 5.76 -19.42
C LYS A 195 3.38 4.70 -18.47
N LEU A 196 2.11 4.31 -18.67
CA LEU A 196 1.46 3.30 -17.85
C LEU A 196 2.18 1.94 -17.92
N TYR A 197 2.60 1.52 -19.11
CA TYR A 197 3.36 0.28 -19.29
C TYR A 197 4.66 0.31 -18.49
N THR A 198 5.37 1.44 -18.52
CA THR A 198 6.60 1.61 -17.72
C THR A 198 6.34 1.47 -16.22
N TYR A 199 5.29 2.10 -15.71
CA TYR A 199 4.91 1.99 -14.30
C TYR A 199 4.45 0.57 -13.94
N LEU A 200 3.68 -0.06 -14.81
CA LEU A 200 3.18 -1.42 -14.60
C LEU A 200 4.31 -2.46 -14.56
N CYS A 201 5.31 -2.33 -15.45
CA CYS A 201 6.49 -3.19 -15.42
C CYS A 201 7.28 -3.05 -14.11
N LYS A 202 7.46 -1.82 -13.62
CA LYS A 202 8.10 -1.54 -12.33
C LYS A 202 7.32 -2.17 -11.15
N GLU A 203 6.01 -2.00 -11.15
CA GLU A 203 5.13 -2.60 -10.12
C GLU A 203 5.13 -4.14 -10.17
N LEU A 204 5.20 -4.73 -11.37
CA LEU A 204 5.32 -6.17 -11.55
C LEU A 204 6.66 -6.70 -10.99
N GLU A 205 7.77 -6.00 -11.22
CA GLU A 205 9.07 -6.34 -10.65
C GLU A 205 9.04 -6.29 -9.12
N ILE A 206 8.47 -5.21 -8.55
CA ILE A 206 8.31 -5.06 -7.09
C ILE A 206 7.47 -6.20 -6.52
N ALA A 207 6.33 -6.54 -7.14
CA ALA A 207 5.48 -7.64 -6.70
C ALA A 207 6.21 -9.00 -6.72
N GLY A 208 7.07 -9.21 -7.71
CA GLY A 208 7.94 -10.39 -7.78
C GLY A 208 8.94 -10.45 -6.62
N LEU A 209 9.58 -9.34 -6.29
CA LEU A 209 10.49 -9.22 -5.15
C LEU A 209 9.77 -9.43 -3.81
N GLU A 210 8.62 -8.80 -3.60
CA GLU A 210 7.77 -8.97 -2.40
C GLU A 210 7.40 -10.45 -2.18
N LYS A 211 7.03 -11.15 -3.25
CA LYS A 211 6.72 -12.58 -3.20
C LYS A 211 7.91 -13.42 -2.78
N ASN A 212 9.10 -13.16 -3.35
CA ASN A 212 10.32 -13.88 -3.02
C ASN A 212 10.73 -13.66 -1.56
N ILE A 213 10.72 -12.40 -1.10
CA ILE A 213 11.02 -12.04 0.29
C ILE A 213 10.04 -12.73 1.25
N SER A 214 8.74 -12.68 0.96
CA SER A 214 7.71 -13.32 1.78
C SER A 214 7.93 -14.84 1.88
N GLN A 215 8.32 -15.51 0.79
CA GLN A 215 8.65 -16.93 0.81
C GLN A 215 9.90 -17.23 1.65
N GLN A 216 10.93 -16.41 1.57
CA GLN A 216 12.15 -16.58 2.38
C GLN A 216 11.86 -16.41 3.87
N VAL A 217 11.12 -15.35 4.24
CA VAL A 217 10.70 -15.10 5.62
C VAL A 217 9.87 -16.26 6.16
N ARG A 218 8.92 -16.77 5.38
CA ARG A 218 8.11 -17.92 5.78
C ARG A 218 8.95 -19.17 6.04
N LYS A 219 9.89 -19.48 5.15
CA LYS A 219 10.82 -20.61 5.35
C LYS A 219 11.65 -20.45 6.63
N GLN A 220 12.13 -19.23 6.90
CA GLN A 220 12.90 -18.94 8.11
C GLN A 220 12.07 -19.13 9.38
N ILE A 221 10.80 -18.67 9.36
CA ILE A 221 9.87 -18.85 10.48
C ILE A 221 9.61 -20.35 10.73
N GLU A 222 9.34 -21.11 9.66
CA GLU A 222 9.11 -22.55 9.75
C GLU A 222 10.33 -23.30 10.32
N GLN A 223 11.55 -22.91 9.90
CA GLN A 223 12.79 -23.47 10.45
C GLN A 223 12.98 -23.14 11.93
N ASN A 224 12.77 -21.89 12.32
CA ASN A 224 12.90 -21.46 13.71
C ASN A 224 11.88 -22.16 14.62
N GLN A 225 10.63 -22.31 14.17
CA GLN A 225 9.60 -23.04 14.90
C GLN A 225 9.97 -24.51 15.08
N LYS A 226 10.48 -25.16 14.03
CA LYS A 226 10.94 -26.55 14.09
C LYS A 226 12.11 -26.70 15.06
N GLU A 227 13.09 -25.79 15.02
CA GLU A 227 14.22 -25.79 15.94
C GLU A 227 13.76 -25.61 17.40
N TYR A 228 12.86 -24.66 17.65
CA TYR A 228 12.27 -24.44 18.97
C TYR A 228 11.56 -25.70 19.49
N TYR A 229 10.72 -26.32 18.65
CA TYR A 229 10.01 -27.54 19.00
C TYR A 229 10.95 -28.69 19.34
N LEU A 230 12.01 -28.90 18.53
CA LEU A 230 13.01 -29.93 18.80
C LEU A 230 13.80 -29.66 20.11
N ARG A 231 14.10 -28.40 20.42
CA ARG A 231 14.74 -28.03 21.69
C ARG A 231 13.84 -28.30 22.88
N GLU A 232 12.55 -28.00 22.79
CA GLU A 232 11.60 -28.28 23.87
C GLU A 232 11.37 -29.78 24.04
N GLN A 233 11.32 -30.57 22.96
CA GLN A 233 11.30 -32.03 23.06
C GLN A 233 12.57 -32.55 23.75
N MET A 234 13.73 -32.04 23.40
CA MET A 234 14.99 -32.46 24.03
C MET A 234 15.02 -32.14 25.52
N LYS A 235 14.52 -30.98 25.94
CA LYS A 235 14.36 -30.63 27.35
C LYS A 235 13.41 -31.57 28.07
N ALA A 236 12.26 -31.90 27.47
CA ALA A 236 11.30 -32.84 28.07
C ALA A 236 11.88 -34.25 28.24
N ILE A 237 12.60 -34.76 27.22
CA ILE A 237 13.29 -36.05 27.28
C ILE A 237 14.39 -36.04 28.37
N ASN A 238 15.22 -35.00 28.43
CA ASN A 238 16.25 -34.91 29.49
C ASN A 238 15.66 -34.84 30.89
N LYS A 239 14.47 -34.21 31.05
CA LYS A 239 13.73 -34.18 32.33
C LYS A 239 13.20 -35.56 32.71
N GLU A 240 12.65 -36.32 31.75
CA GLU A 240 12.15 -37.68 32.01
C GLU A 240 13.29 -38.67 32.31
N LEU A 241 14.48 -38.46 31.72
CA LEU A 241 15.66 -39.26 32.02
C LEU A 241 16.33 -38.89 33.34
N GLY A 242 15.85 -37.87 34.06
CA GLY A 242 16.44 -37.37 35.31
C GLY A 242 17.78 -36.62 35.15
N GLU A 243 18.32 -36.57 33.94
CA GLU A 243 19.63 -36.00 33.67
C GLU A 243 19.71 -34.49 33.87
N GLY A 244 18.56 -33.79 33.85
CA GLY A 244 18.49 -32.33 34.02
C GLY A 244 18.59 -31.89 35.48
N ASP A 245 17.91 -32.62 36.38
CA ASP A 245 17.82 -32.26 37.79
C ASP A 245 19.14 -32.58 38.54
N GLU A 246 19.83 -33.68 38.21
CA GLU A 246 21.12 -34.03 38.80
C GLU A 246 22.22 -33.05 38.38
N ARG A 247 22.24 -32.64 37.10
CA ARG A 247 23.24 -31.64 36.61
C ARG A 247 23.02 -30.27 37.19
N GLN A 248 21.75 -29.87 37.31
CA GLN A 248 21.43 -28.56 37.88
C GLN A 248 21.83 -28.54 39.35
N ALA A 249 21.58 -29.60 40.08
CA ALA A 249 21.96 -29.75 41.49
C ALA A 249 23.48 -29.69 41.63
N GLU A 250 24.25 -30.38 40.76
CA GLU A 250 25.73 -30.34 40.74
C GLU A 250 26.25 -28.92 40.50
N ILE A 251 25.69 -28.19 39.52
CA ILE A 251 26.08 -26.81 39.24
C ILE A 251 25.72 -25.84 40.35
N ASP A 252 24.57 -26.02 40.96
CA ASP A 252 24.13 -25.18 42.08
C ASP A 252 25.01 -25.41 43.31
N GLU A 253 25.51 -26.64 43.51
CA GLU A 253 26.51 -26.93 44.54
C GLU A 253 27.84 -26.25 44.26
N TYR A 254 28.38 -26.28 43.03
CA TYR A 254 29.58 -25.55 42.67
C TYR A 254 29.41 -24.04 42.84
N LYS A 255 28.26 -23.48 42.45
CA LYS A 255 27.96 -22.04 42.63
C LYS A 255 27.91 -21.67 44.11
N LYS A 256 27.36 -22.53 44.95
CA LYS A 256 27.31 -22.34 46.41
C LYS A 256 28.70 -22.34 46.98
N GLN A 257 29.53 -23.34 46.66
CA GLN A 257 30.93 -23.41 47.11
C GLN A 257 31.74 -22.17 46.64
N MET A 258 31.51 -21.70 45.38
CA MET A 258 32.13 -20.49 44.86
C MET A 258 31.72 -19.24 45.65
N SER A 259 30.47 -19.16 46.13
CA SER A 259 29.97 -18.03 46.92
C SER A 259 30.52 -17.98 48.35
N GLU A 260 30.99 -19.11 48.84
CA GLU A 260 31.65 -19.20 50.17
C GLU A 260 33.15 -18.84 50.14
N LEU A 261 33.72 -18.67 48.91
CA LEU A 261 35.09 -18.32 48.70
C LEU A 261 35.21 -16.85 48.24
N ASP A 262 36.11 -16.08 48.84
CA ASP A 262 36.36 -14.68 48.43
C ASP A 262 37.25 -14.65 47.17
N LEU A 263 36.64 -14.84 46.01
CA LEU A 263 37.33 -14.96 44.74
C LEU A 263 37.36 -13.63 43.98
N PRO A 264 38.43 -13.28 43.27
CA PRO A 264 38.48 -12.12 42.38
C PRO A 264 37.43 -12.24 41.27
N ALA A 265 36.83 -11.10 40.86
CA ALA A 265 35.77 -11.04 39.85
C ALA A 265 36.11 -11.73 38.52
N GLU A 266 37.40 -11.63 38.08
CA GLU A 266 37.86 -12.28 36.86
C GLU A 266 37.82 -13.81 36.94
N VAL A 267 38.08 -14.37 38.16
CA VAL A 267 38.05 -15.82 38.41
C VAL A 267 36.60 -16.32 38.43
N VAL A 268 35.70 -15.56 39.07
CA VAL A 268 34.28 -15.85 39.13
C VAL A 268 33.69 -15.90 37.71
N GLU A 269 34.06 -14.96 36.82
CA GLU A 269 33.59 -14.97 35.45
C GLU A 269 34.08 -16.19 34.65
N LYS A 270 35.33 -16.58 34.81
CA LYS A 270 35.89 -17.78 34.18
C LYS A 270 35.23 -19.06 34.65
N ILE A 271 35.04 -19.20 35.96
CA ILE A 271 34.35 -20.38 36.51
C ILE A 271 32.88 -20.47 36.01
N ASN A 272 32.16 -19.36 35.98
CA ASN A 272 30.82 -19.36 35.47
C ASN A 272 30.75 -19.79 33.99
N LYS A 273 31.72 -19.37 33.16
CA LYS A 273 31.79 -19.83 31.76
C LYS A 273 32.06 -21.33 31.65
N GLU A 274 32.91 -21.88 32.49
CA GLU A 274 33.18 -23.32 32.49
C GLU A 274 32.02 -24.14 33.08
N LEU A 275 31.30 -23.65 34.08
CA LEU A 275 30.06 -24.25 34.57
C LEU A 275 28.95 -24.26 33.52
N ASP A 276 28.79 -23.16 32.76
CA ASP A 276 27.85 -23.10 31.64
C ASP A 276 28.22 -24.09 30.51
N ARG A 277 29.52 -24.31 30.32
CA ARG A 277 30.02 -25.28 29.35
C ARG A 277 29.75 -26.70 29.82
N LEU A 278 30.00 -27.00 31.11
CA LEU A 278 29.73 -28.29 31.76
C LEU A 278 28.23 -28.64 31.66
N TYR A 279 27.34 -27.67 31.89
CA TYR A 279 25.89 -27.86 31.77
C TYR A 279 25.44 -28.27 30.35
N LYS A 280 26.08 -27.70 29.31
CA LYS A 280 25.77 -27.94 27.91
C LYS A 280 26.41 -29.22 27.33
N MET A 281 27.41 -29.78 28.02
CA MET A 281 28.12 -30.97 27.54
C MET A 281 27.37 -32.28 27.85
N PRO A 282 27.44 -33.28 26.96
CA PRO A 282 26.99 -34.64 27.27
C PRO A 282 27.81 -35.26 28.44
N PRO A 283 27.17 -36.03 29.33
CA PRO A 283 27.81 -36.55 30.56
C PRO A 283 29.04 -37.47 30.32
N MET A 284 29.04 -38.14 29.17
CA MET A 284 30.08 -39.13 28.82
C MET A 284 31.30 -38.58 28.11
N MET A 285 31.45 -37.24 27.98
CA MET A 285 32.65 -36.66 27.39
C MET A 285 33.82 -36.62 28.37
N ALA A 286 35.01 -37.03 27.93
CA ALA A 286 36.23 -36.96 28.71
C ALA A 286 36.55 -35.54 29.23
N GLU A 287 36.15 -34.52 28.47
CA GLU A 287 36.30 -33.12 28.85
C GLU A 287 35.48 -32.71 30.08
N SER A 288 34.34 -33.35 30.32
CA SER A 288 33.49 -33.06 31.50
C SER A 288 34.20 -33.44 32.81
N ALA A 289 35.01 -34.50 32.78
CA ALA A 289 35.82 -34.90 33.92
C ALA A 289 36.94 -33.91 34.23
N VAL A 290 37.49 -33.23 33.20
CA VAL A 290 38.54 -32.22 33.37
C VAL A 290 37.99 -30.92 33.98
N ILE A 291 36.74 -30.54 33.63
CA ILE A 291 36.13 -29.33 34.19
C ILE A 291 35.69 -29.56 35.65
N ARG A 292 35.34 -30.81 36.04
CA ARG A 292 34.96 -31.18 37.41
C ARG A 292 36.16 -31.23 38.37
N ASN A 293 37.38 -31.45 37.89
CA ASN A 293 38.59 -31.48 38.65
C ASN A 293 39.30 -30.12 38.71
#